data_5937bb0300f74d5e34a93654ae825762
#
_entry.id   5937bb0300f74d5e34a93654ae825762
#
_cell.length_a   1.000
_cell.length_b   1.000
_cell.length_c   1.000
_cell.angle_alpha   90.00
_cell.angle_beta   90.00
_cell.angle_gamma   90.00
#
_symmetry.space_group_name_H-M   'P 1'
#
loop_
_entity.id
_entity.type
_entity.pdbx_description
1 polymer ?
#
loop_
_entity_poly.entity_id
_entity_poly.type
_entity_poly.pdbx_seq_one_letter_code
_entity_poly.pdbx_strand_id
1 'polypeptide(L)'
;MTTATYRASAYMAAAQEMGVRVTVGTDRPDLLAGLNPGGSITLDYNEPEAGAALISSFASQFPLDAIAPVDDDTLILGAMAAEALGLPYHPVEASRTTRSKYELRKVLSEEGLPSPSFRLVSAQEEPEIIAEGLRYPCVLKPTFLAASRGVIRANDEAEFADAYRRVGAILEDPETIARGGAEAEMILVEDYLEGIEVAVEGLVVRGEVHILAIFDKPDPLEGPFFEETIYVTPSRLPDETQNRIREETTRAARAIRLREGPLHAELRINDAGEIRVIDVASRSIGGKCSGALEFGG
;
A
#
# COMPACT_ATOMS: atom_id res chain seq x y z
N MET A 1 13.37 -4.98 -4.35
CA MET A 1 13.21 -4.67 -2.91
C MET A 1 14.14 -3.54 -2.52
N THR A 2 13.75 -2.68 -1.58
CA THR A 2 14.64 -1.66 -1.02
C THR A 2 15.65 -2.29 -0.06
N THR A 3 16.81 -1.68 0.14
CA THR A 3 17.82 -2.19 1.12
C THR A 3 17.34 -2.06 2.56
N ALA A 4 16.30 -1.27 2.82
CA ALA A 4 15.68 -1.11 4.14
C ALA A 4 14.61 -2.18 4.45
N THR A 5 14.28 -3.08 3.50
CA THR A 5 13.22 -4.05 3.70
C THR A 5 13.59 -5.13 4.72
N TYR A 6 12.66 -5.38 5.64
CA TYR A 6 12.76 -6.52 6.57
C TYR A 6 12.22 -7.84 5.97
N ARG A 7 11.66 -7.79 4.75
CA ARG A 7 11.01 -8.94 4.09
C ARG A 7 11.99 -9.83 3.35
N ALA A 8 13.19 -9.33 3.01
CA ALA A 8 14.15 -10.03 2.17
C ALA A 8 14.44 -11.47 2.63
N SER A 9 14.68 -11.68 3.93
CA SER A 9 15.00 -13.01 4.48
C SER A 9 13.87 -14.02 4.28
N ALA A 10 12.61 -13.61 4.43
CA ALA A 10 11.45 -14.49 4.26
C ALA A 10 11.27 -14.89 2.79
N TYR A 11 11.38 -13.92 1.86
CA TYR A 11 11.30 -14.20 0.42
C TYR A 11 12.44 -15.11 -0.05
N MET A 12 13.67 -14.88 0.42
CA MET A 12 14.81 -15.72 0.07
C MET A 12 14.68 -17.16 0.62
N ALA A 13 14.18 -17.30 1.86
CA ALA A 13 13.93 -18.62 2.45
C ALA A 13 12.85 -19.39 1.67
N ALA A 14 11.73 -18.74 1.36
CA ALA A 14 10.66 -19.33 0.56
C ALA A 14 11.15 -19.75 -0.85
N ALA A 15 11.91 -18.89 -1.51
CA ALA A 15 12.48 -19.21 -2.82
C ALA A 15 13.43 -20.42 -2.76
N GLN A 16 14.25 -20.51 -1.72
CA GLN A 16 15.13 -21.66 -1.51
C GLN A 16 14.35 -22.95 -1.30
N GLU A 17 13.30 -22.92 -0.47
CA GLU A 17 12.42 -24.06 -0.21
C GLU A 17 11.70 -24.53 -1.47
N MET A 18 11.24 -23.59 -2.30
CA MET A 18 10.57 -23.87 -3.57
C MET A 18 11.53 -24.22 -4.71
N GLY A 19 12.85 -24.15 -4.50
CA GLY A 19 13.85 -24.39 -5.55
C GLY A 19 13.85 -23.33 -6.65
N VAL A 20 13.40 -22.11 -6.35
CA VAL A 20 13.33 -20.98 -7.29
C VAL A 20 14.65 -20.22 -7.26
N ARG A 21 15.22 -19.94 -8.45
CA ARG A 21 16.36 -19.03 -8.57
C ARG A 21 15.91 -17.59 -8.46
N VAL A 22 16.62 -16.78 -7.68
CA VAL A 22 16.27 -15.39 -7.42
C VAL A 22 17.34 -14.45 -7.99
N THR A 23 16.88 -13.44 -8.72
CA THR A 23 17.63 -12.23 -9.01
C THR A 23 17.08 -11.13 -8.11
N VAL A 24 17.95 -10.46 -7.35
CA VAL A 24 17.55 -9.39 -6.43
C VAL A 24 17.68 -8.03 -7.11
N GLY A 25 16.56 -7.35 -7.36
CA GLY A 25 16.56 -5.93 -7.69
C GLY A 25 16.72 -5.10 -6.41
N THR A 26 17.69 -4.19 -6.35
CA THR A 26 18.03 -3.40 -5.17
C THR A 26 18.39 -1.96 -5.52
N ASP A 27 18.16 -1.03 -4.60
CA ASP A 27 18.48 0.39 -4.73
C ASP A 27 19.98 0.72 -4.48
N ARG A 28 20.78 -0.28 -4.14
CA ARG A 28 22.24 -0.12 -3.92
C ARG A 28 23.04 -1.13 -4.73
N PRO A 29 24.22 -0.74 -5.19
CA PRO A 29 25.11 -1.64 -5.90
C PRO A 29 25.50 -2.85 -5.03
N ASP A 30 25.38 -4.04 -5.61
CA ASP A 30 25.94 -5.24 -5.05
C ASP A 30 27.43 -5.34 -5.41
N LEU A 31 28.31 -5.26 -4.42
CA LEU A 31 29.77 -5.34 -4.61
C LEU A 31 30.22 -6.70 -5.15
N LEU A 32 29.40 -7.72 -5.03
CA LEU A 32 29.66 -9.08 -5.50
C LEU A 32 28.96 -9.41 -6.83
N ALA A 33 28.28 -8.46 -7.45
CA ALA A 33 27.57 -8.66 -8.71
C ALA A 33 28.45 -9.28 -9.83
N GLY A 34 29.74 -8.91 -9.86
CA GLY A 34 30.70 -9.47 -10.81
C GLY A 34 30.98 -10.97 -10.64
N LEU A 35 30.74 -11.53 -9.45
CA LEU A 35 30.88 -12.94 -9.16
C LEU A 35 29.61 -13.77 -9.44
N ASN A 36 28.46 -13.09 -9.48
CA ASN A 36 27.16 -13.70 -9.81
C ASN A 36 26.33 -12.74 -10.71
N PRO A 37 26.66 -12.62 -12.01
CA PRO A 37 26.06 -11.62 -12.90
C PRO A 37 24.53 -11.70 -13.05
N GLY A 38 23.94 -12.89 -12.81
CA GLY A 38 22.49 -13.08 -12.83
C GLY A 38 21.81 -12.95 -11.47
N GLY A 39 22.57 -12.66 -10.40
CA GLY A 39 22.08 -12.69 -9.02
C GLY A 39 21.51 -11.35 -8.52
N SER A 40 21.90 -10.25 -9.10
CA SER A 40 21.44 -8.92 -8.67
C SER A 40 21.40 -7.90 -9.81
N ILE A 41 20.53 -6.89 -9.65
CA ILE A 41 20.41 -5.72 -10.53
C ILE A 41 20.17 -4.48 -9.69
N THR A 42 20.93 -3.40 -9.94
CA THR A 42 20.74 -2.12 -9.25
C THR A 42 19.72 -1.28 -9.99
N LEU A 43 18.73 -0.77 -9.26
CA LEU A 43 17.56 -0.05 -9.78
C LEU A 43 17.36 1.26 -9.01
N ASP A 44 16.95 2.31 -9.71
CA ASP A 44 16.39 3.50 -9.10
C ASP A 44 14.86 3.38 -9.11
N TYR A 45 14.26 3.27 -7.94
CA TYR A 45 12.81 3.13 -7.81
C TYR A 45 12.05 4.44 -8.03
N ASN A 46 12.75 5.58 -8.01
CA ASN A 46 12.15 6.87 -8.34
C ASN A 46 12.06 7.10 -9.86
N GLU A 47 12.76 6.28 -10.66
CA GLU A 47 12.76 6.33 -12.14
C GLU A 47 12.21 5.00 -12.70
N PRO A 48 10.90 4.70 -12.51
CA PRO A 48 10.34 3.38 -12.81
C PRO A 48 10.43 3.00 -14.30
N GLU A 49 10.31 3.96 -15.22
CA GLU A 49 10.44 3.74 -16.65
C GLU A 49 11.86 3.27 -17.03
N ALA A 50 12.86 3.96 -16.49
CA ALA A 50 14.28 3.60 -16.72
C ALA A 50 14.60 2.25 -16.08
N GLY A 51 14.08 2.00 -14.87
CA GLY A 51 14.23 0.73 -14.16
C GLY A 51 13.60 -0.44 -14.92
N ALA A 52 12.40 -0.28 -15.47
CA ALA A 52 11.74 -1.32 -16.28
C ALA A 52 12.51 -1.62 -17.56
N ALA A 53 13.05 -0.60 -18.25
CA ALA A 53 13.90 -0.80 -19.43
C ALA A 53 15.19 -1.54 -19.09
N LEU A 54 15.79 -1.24 -17.92
CA LEU A 54 16.99 -1.93 -17.44
C LEU A 54 16.70 -3.40 -17.12
N ILE A 55 15.57 -3.71 -16.47
CA ILE A 55 15.13 -5.10 -16.20
C ILE A 55 14.90 -5.84 -17.52
N SER A 56 14.27 -5.21 -18.51
CA SER A 56 14.03 -5.82 -19.83
C SER A 56 15.34 -6.14 -20.56
N SER A 57 16.31 -5.24 -20.51
CA SER A 57 17.65 -5.50 -21.03
C SER A 57 18.37 -6.63 -20.30
N PHE A 58 18.29 -6.66 -18.97
CA PHE A 58 18.83 -7.74 -18.15
C PHE A 58 18.20 -9.09 -18.49
N ALA A 59 16.87 -9.13 -18.63
CA ALA A 59 16.11 -10.35 -18.94
C ALA A 59 16.47 -10.97 -20.31
N SER A 60 17.00 -10.18 -21.23
CA SER A 60 17.51 -10.70 -22.53
C SER A 60 18.72 -11.61 -22.37
N GLN A 61 19.49 -11.47 -21.28
CA GLN A 61 20.66 -12.30 -20.95
C GLN A 61 20.36 -13.32 -19.86
N PHE A 62 19.53 -12.92 -18.91
CA PHE A 62 19.14 -13.73 -17.74
C PHE A 62 17.59 -13.79 -17.68
N PRO A 63 16.96 -14.74 -18.40
CA PRO A 63 15.50 -14.82 -18.48
C PRO A 63 14.83 -14.86 -17.12
N LEU A 64 13.74 -14.11 -16.98
CA LEU A 64 12.92 -14.02 -15.78
C LEU A 64 11.54 -14.63 -16.06
N ASP A 65 11.04 -15.47 -15.15
CA ASP A 65 9.73 -16.10 -15.25
C ASP A 65 8.66 -15.35 -14.45
N ALA A 66 9.06 -14.55 -13.46
CA ALA A 66 8.18 -13.74 -12.64
C ALA A 66 8.90 -12.52 -12.06
N ILE A 67 8.12 -11.50 -11.70
CA ILE A 67 8.58 -10.33 -10.95
C ILE A 67 7.75 -10.21 -9.68
N ALA A 68 8.40 -10.07 -8.52
CA ALA A 68 7.77 -9.96 -7.23
C ALA A 68 8.23 -8.70 -6.47
N PRO A 69 7.55 -7.56 -6.66
CA PRO A 69 7.76 -6.39 -5.82
C PRO A 69 7.33 -6.68 -4.38
N VAL A 70 8.15 -6.26 -3.41
CA VAL A 70 7.91 -6.58 -1.99
C VAL A 70 7.60 -5.35 -1.13
N ASP A 71 7.96 -4.16 -1.60
CA ASP A 71 7.79 -2.89 -0.88
C ASP A 71 6.99 -1.90 -1.74
N ASP A 72 6.31 -0.95 -1.11
CA ASP A 72 5.48 0.04 -1.79
C ASP A 72 6.22 0.80 -2.90
N ASP A 73 7.48 1.17 -2.66
CA ASP A 73 8.29 1.91 -3.63
C ASP A 73 8.67 1.10 -4.87
N THR A 74 8.55 -0.23 -4.81
CA THR A 74 8.93 -1.12 -5.90
C THR A 74 7.76 -1.52 -6.81
N LEU A 75 6.52 -1.19 -6.43
CA LEU A 75 5.30 -1.68 -7.08
C LEU A 75 5.16 -1.22 -8.52
N ILE A 76 5.32 0.09 -8.77
CA ILE A 76 5.13 0.68 -10.11
C ILE A 76 6.20 0.15 -11.06
N LEU A 77 7.47 0.21 -10.66
CA LEU A 77 8.58 -0.31 -11.47
C LEU A 77 8.40 -1.80 -11.77
N GLY A 78 8.03 -2.60 -10.76
CA GLY A 78 7.81 -4.03 -10.94
C GLY A 78 6.64 -4.34 -11.88
N ALA A 79 5.53 -3.58 -11.80
CA ALA A 79 4.41 -3.72 -12.72
C ALA A 79 4.79 -3.36 -14.17
N MET A 80 5.54 -2.26 -14.36
CA MET A 80 6.02 -1.85 -15.69
C MET A 80 6.98 -2.88 -16.29
N ALA A 81 7.89 -3.44 -15.49
CA ALA A 81 8.81 -4.46 -15.94
C ALA A 81 8.08 -5.77 -16.29
N ALA A 82 7.09 -6.18 -15.48
CA ALA A 82 6.26 -7.34 -15.77
C ALA A 82 5.47 -7.16 -17.08
N GLU A 83 4.86 -5.99 -17.30
CA GLU A 83 4.16 -5.67 -18.54
C GLU A 83 5.10 -5.71 -19.75
N ALA A 84 6.28 -5.09 -19.65
CA ALA A 84 7.27 -5.07 -20.73
C ALA A 84 7.79 -6.46 -21.11
N LEU A 85 7.83 -7.39 -20.15
CA LEU A 85 8.27 -8.78 -20.35
C LEU A 85 7.10 -9.76 -20.65
N GLY A 86 5.85 -9.28 -20.64
CA GLY A 86 4.68 -10.13 -20.81
C GLY A 86 4.46 -11.11 -19.68
N LEU A 87 4.95 -10.79 -18.47
CA LEU A 87 4.82 -11.63 -17.27
C LEU A 87 3.52 -11.30 -16.50
N PRO A 88 2.91 -12.30 -15.87
CA PRO A 88 1.73 -12.05 -15.03
C PRO A 88 2.07 -11.16 -13.83
N TYR A 89 1.32 -10.08 -13.68
CA TYR A 89 1.34 -9.19 -12.50
C TYR A 89 0.10 -8.29 -12.51
N HIS A 90 -0.01 -7.40 -11.52
CA HIS A 90 -1.02 -6.34 -11.52
C HIS A 90 -0.75 -5.33 -12.65
N PRO A 91 -1.79 -4.80 -13.30
CA PRO A 91 -1.62 -3.71 -14.27
C PRO A 91 -0.90 -2.51 -13.66
N VAL A 92 -0.13 -1.78 -14.47
CA VAL A 92 0.60 -0.59 -14.01
C VAL A 92 -0.33 0.42 -13.35
N GLU A 93 -1.49 0.70 -13.95
CA GLU A 93 -2.47 1.63 -13.40
C GLU A 93 -3.06 1.15 -12.06
N ALA A 94 -3.28 -0.15 -11.89
CA ALA A 94 -3.70 -0.71 -10.60
C ALA A 94 -2.62 -0.51 -9.53
N SER A 95 -1.35 -0.70 -9.87
CA SER A 95 -0.22 -0.45 -8.97
C SER A 95 -0.08 1.04 -8.63
N ARG A 96 -0.31 1.95 -9.59
CA ARG A 96 -0.35 3.39 -9.34
C ARG A 96 -1.50 3.75 -8.40
N THR A 97 -2.70 3.23 -8.63
CA THR A 97 -3.88 3.46 -7.78
C THR A 97 -3.63 3.00 -6.35
N THR A 98 -3.04 1.83 -6.14
CA THR A 98 -2.73 1.33 -4.80
C THR A 98 -1.57 2.08 -4.12
N ARG A 99 -0.79 2.84 -4.88
CA ARG A 99 0.32 3.64 -4.35
C ARG A 99 -0.11 5.04 -3.93
N SER A 100 -1.21 5.56 -4.48
CA SER A 100 -1.77 6.88 -4.18
C SER A 100 -3.12 6.79 -3.49
N LYS A 101 -3.19 7.23 -2.23
CA LYS A 101 -4.46 7.26 -1.48
C LYS A 101 -5.52 8.12 -2.15
N TYR A 102 -5.10 9.19 -2.82
CA TYR A 102 -6.02 10.03 -3.57
C TYR A 102 -6.61 9.31 -4.79
N GLU A 103 -5.78 8.66 -5.61
CA GLU A 103 -6.25 7.90 -6.76
C GLU A 103 -7.13 6.71 -6.31
N LEU A 104 -6.77 6.05 -5.20
CA LEU A 104 -7.62 5.03 -4.60
C LEU A 104 -9.02 5.57 -4.27
N ARG A 105 -9.11 6.74 -3.62
CA ARG A 105 -10.40 7.36 -3.29
C ARG A 105 -11.22 7.70 -4.52
N LYS A 106 -10.58 8.22 -5.57
CA LYS A 106 -11.26 8.49 -6.85
C LYS A 106 -11.88 7.22 -7.43
N VAL A 107 -11.08 6.17 -7.59
CA VAL A 107 -11.54 4.90 -8.16
C VAL A 107 -12.68 4.31 -7.32
N LEU A 108 -12.55 4.27 -5.99
CA LEU A 108 -13.62 3.75 -5.14
C LEU A 108 -14.91 4.57 -5.26
N SER A 109 -14.81 5.89 -5.34
CA SER A 109 -15.94 6.80 -5.49
C SER A 109 -16.61 6.66 -6.86
N GLU A 110 -15.83 6.59 -7.95
CA GLU A 110 -16.32 6.42 -9.31
C GLU A 110 -17.04 5.09 -9.51
N GLU A 111 -16.58 4.04 -8.85
CA GLU A 111 -17.20 2.70 -8.88
C GLU A 111 -18.32 2.52 -7.83
N GLY A 112 -18.68 3.60 -7.12
CA GLY A 112 -19.78 3.61 -6.15
C GLY A 112 -19.55 2.75 -4.91
N LEU A 113 -18.29 2.55 -4.51
CA LEU A 113 -17.96 1.87 -3.26
C LEU A 113 -18.03 2.83 -2.07
N PRO A 114 -18.44 2.34 -0.88
CA PRO A 114 -18.42 3.14 0.34
C PRO A 114 -17.01 3.67 0.66
N SER A 115 -16.85 4.98 0.62
CA SER A 115 -15.59 5.69 0.83
C SER A 115 -15.86 6.95 1.68
N PRO A 116 -14.90 7.45 2.48
CA PRO A 116 -15.06 8.76 3.12
C PRO A 116 -15.17 9.86 2.06
N SER A 117 -15.84 10.96 2.38
CA SER A 117 -15.70 12.17 1.58
C SER A 117 -14.25 12.64 1.68
N PHE A 118 -13.69 13.14 0.59
CA PHE A 118 -12.29 13.51 0.55
C PHE A 118 -12.04 14.79 -0.26
N ARG A 119 -10.95 15.46 0.06
CA ARG A 119 -10.46 16.65 -0.63
C ARG A 119 -8.93 16.58 -0.72
N LEU A 120 -8.39 16.81 -1.90
CA LEU A 120 -6.95 16.98 -2.09
C LEU A 120 -6.62 18.47 -1.98
N VAL A 121 -5.64 18.82 -1.17
CA VAL A 121 -5.20 20.20 -0.93
C VAL A 121 -3.69 20.30 -1.10
N SER A 122 -3.20 21.48 -1.51
CA SER A 122 -1.76 21.71 -1.59
C SER A 122 -1.18 21.93 -0.19
N ALA A 123 -0.01 21.38 0.09
CA ALA A 123 0.72 21.62 1.33
C ALA A 123 1.26 23.07 1.46
N GLN A 124 1.07 23.90 0.43
CA GLN A 124 1.49 25.29 0.37
C GLN A 124 0.35 26.29 0.62
N GLU A 125 -0.89 25.80 0.78
CA GLU A 125 -2.04 26.65 1.07
C GLU A 125 -2.09 27.06 2.55
N GLU A 126 -2.79 28.14 2.85
CA GLU A 126 -3.03 28.56 4.24
C GLU A 126 -4.05 27.60 4.88
N PRO A 127 -3.70 26.93 6.00
CA PRO A 127 -4.59 25.95 6.61
C PRO A 127 -5.92 26.52 7.07
N GLU A 128 -5.97 27.79 7.46
CA GLU A 128 -7.18 28.48 7.88
C GLU A 128 -8.19 28.61 6.73
N ILE A 129 -7.73 28.80 5.50
CA ILE A 129 -8.60 28.85 4.30
C ILE A 129 -9.15 27.45 3.98
N ILE A 130 -8.31 26.42 4.12
CA ILE A 130 -8.73 25.03 3.86
C ILE A 130 -9.74 24.56 4.90
N ALA A 131 -9.56 24.96 6.17
CA ALA A 131 -10.42 24.60 7.30
C ALA A 131 -11.86 25.07 7.11
N GLU A 132 -12.07 26.18 6.38
CA GLU A 132 -13.42 26.67 6.08
C GLU A 132 -14.23 25.63 5.30
N GLY A 133 -15.35 25.19 5.89
CA GLY A 133 -16.28 24.25 5.28
C GLY A 133 -15.89 22.78 5.38
N LEU A 134 -14.83 22.42 6.12
CA LEU A 134 -14.56 21.04 6.49
C LEU A 134 -15.55 20.53 7.53
N ARG A 135 -15.82 19.24 7.49
CA ARG A 135 -16.53 18.52 8.56
C ARG A 135 -15.50 17.92 9.51
N TYR A 136 -15.81 18.03 10.81
CA TYR A 136 -14.98 17.46 11.88
C TYR A 136 -15.73 16.35 12.62
N PRO A 137 -15.00 15.31 13.09
CA PRO A 137 -13.57 15.11 12.92
C PRO A 137 -13.17 14.74 11.48
N CYS A 138 -11.97 15.16 11.07
CA CYS A 138 -11.37 14.80 9.79
C CYS A 138 -9.98 14.17 9.97
N VAL A 139 -9.43 13.57 8.92
CA VAL A 139 -8.10 12.96 8.91
C VAL A 139 -7.28 13.56 7.78
N LEU A 140 -6.09 14.05 8.12
CA LEU A 140 -5.10 14.49 7.15
C LEU A 140 -4.07 13.39 6.93
N LYS A 141 -3.65 13.18 5.70
CA LYS A 141 -2.61 12.19 5.39
C LYS A 141 -1.83 12.54 4.12
N PRO A 142 -0.53 12.23 4.05
CA PRO A 142 0.20 12.17 2.78
C PRO A 142 -0.46 11.16 1.83
N THR A 143 -0.45 11.45 0.53
CA THR A 143 -1.10 10.60 -0.47
C THR A 143 -0.37 9.26 -0.67
N PHE A 144 0.96 9.22 -0.47
CA PHE A 144 1.82 8.11 -0.88
C PHE A 144 2.61 7.43 0.25
N LEU A 145 2.55 7.92 1.48
CA LEU A 145 3.27 7.31 2.60
C LEU A 145 2.49 6.11 3.18
N ALA A 146 3.24 5.11 3.65
CA ALA A 146 2.74 3.91 4.29
C ALA A 146 2.99 3.93 5.81
N ALA A 147 2.52 2.89 6.52
CA ALA A 147 2.69 2.69 7.95
C ALA A 147 2.19 3.87 8.80
N SER A 148 1.03 4.41 8.47
CA SER A 148 0.37 5.54 9.16
C SER A 148 1.24 6.81 9.31
N ARG A 149 2.37 6.90 8.59
CA ARG A 149 3.26 8.07 8.67
C ARG A 149 2.56 9.32 8.17
N GLY A 150 2.38 10.28 9.08
CA GLY A 150 1.73 11.54 8.78
C GLY A 150 0.20 11.47 8.74
N VAL A 151 -0.42 10.37 9.20
CA VAL A 151 -1.86 10.26 9.33
C VAL A 151 -2.27 10.87 10.66
N ILE A 152 -3.04 11.97 10.64
CA ILE A 152 -3.40 12.73 11.83
C ILE A 152 -4.89 13.07 11.79
N ARG A 153 -5.60 12.77 12.89
CA ARG A 153 -6.99 13.21 13.11
C ARG A 153 -7.01 14.60 13.71
N ALA A 154 -7.93 15.43 13.22
CA ALA A 154 -8.27 16.73 13.78
C ALA A 154 -9.75 16.79 14.12
N ASN A 155 -10.08 17.31 15.30
CA ASN A 155 -11.45 17.38 15.82
C ASN A 155 -12.08 18.78 15.63
N ASP A 156 -11.27 19.77 15.33
CA ASP A 156 -11.69 21.16 15.08
C ASP A 156 -10.67 21.88 14.17
N GLU A 157 -10.94 23.15 13.88
CA GLU A 157 -10.10 24.00 13.01
C GLU A 157 -8.68 24.24 13.57
N ALA A 158 -8.53 24.35 14.88
CA ALA A 158 -7.23 24.59 15.51
C ALA A 158 -6.35 23.34 15.42
N GLU A 159 -6.91 22.16 15.74
CA GLU A 159 -6.22 20.89 15.57
C GLU A 159 -5.92 20.59 14.09
N PHE A 160 -6.81 21.00 13.18
CA PHE A 160 -6.56 20.88 11.74
C PHE A 160 -5.34 21.69 11.31
N ALA A 161 -5.24 22.96 11.70
CA ALA A 161 -4.10 23.80 11.35
C ALA A 161 -2.78 23.23 11.89
N ASP A 162 -2.77 22.70 13.10
CA ASP A 162 -1.59 22.07 13.68
C ASP A 162 -1.23 20.74 12.98
N ALA A 163 -2.21 19.91 12.67
CA ALA A 163 -2.03 18.67 11.92
C ALA A 163 -1.50 18.97 10.50
N TYR A 164 -2.06 19.96 9.82
CA TYR A 164 -1.65 20.36 8.48
C TYR A 164 -0.17 20.79 8.44
N ARG A 165 0.26 21.68 9.36
CA ARG A 165 1.67 22.09 9.46
C ARG A 165 2.59 20.90 9.74
N ARG A 166 2.14 19.95 10.57
CA ARG A 166 2.91 18.75 10.90
C ARG A 166 3.04 17.82 9.71
N VAL A 167 1.97 17.59 8.94
CA VAL A 167 2.02 16.80 7.70
C VAL A 167 2.91 17.50 6.67
N GLY A 168 2.77 18.83 6.51
CA GLY A 168 3.63 19.64 5.64
C GLY A 168 5.11 19.45 5.96
N ALA A 169 5.50 19.54 7.23
CA ALA A 169 6.89 19.33 7.66
C ALA A 169 7.42 17.90 7.34
N ILE A 170 6.54 16.87 7.35
CA ILE A 170 6.93 15.52 6.93
C ILE A 170 7.15 15.47 5.41
N LEU A 171 6.34 16.20 4.64
CA LEU A 171 6.43 16.25 3.18
C LEU A 171 7.64 17.06 2.68
N GLU A 172 8.15 17.99 3.48
CA GLU A 172 9.36 18.78 3.19
C GLU A 172 10.67 18.02 3.41
N ASP A 173 10.61 16.83 4.02
CA ASP A 173 11.80 15.99 4.20
C ASP A 173 12.39 15.57 2.84
N PRO A 174 13.71 15.73 2.60
CA PRO A 174 14.34 15.45 1.30
C PRO A 174 14.13 14.02 0.78
N GLU A 175 14.13 13.03 1.66
CA GLU A 175 13.88 11.62 1.26
C GLU A 175 12.40 11.44 0.89
N THR A 176 11.50 12.13 1.59
CA THR A 176 10.07 12.13 1.30
C THR A 176 9.78 12.78 -0.04
N ILE A 177 10.40 13.92 -0.34
CA ILE A 177 10.30 14.60 -1.65
C ILE A 177 10.81 13.69 -2.78
N ALA A 178 11.99 13.09 -2.59
CA ALA A 178 12.57 12.19 -3.60
C ALA A 178 11.66 11.00 -3.93
N ARG A 179 10.91 10.47 -2.95
CA ARG A 179 9.99 9.33 -3.11
C ARG A 179 8.62 9.73 -3.68
N GLY A 180 8.13 10.91 -3.33
CA GLY A 180 6.79 11.37 -3.66
C GLY A 180 6.70 12.19 -4.94
N GLY A 181 7.81 12.83 -5.35
CA GLY A 181 7.77 13.77 -6.46
C GLY A 181 6.69 14.85 -6.26
N ALA A 182 5.82 15.03 -7.24
CA ALA A 182 4.72 15.98 -7.16
C ALA A 182 3.68 15.66 -6.07
N GLU A 183 3.53 14.40 -5.65
CA GLU A 183 2.63 14.03 -4.55
C GLU A 183 3.13 14.53 -3.20
N ALA A 184 4.43 14.83 -3.04
CA ALA A 184 4.97 15.42 -1.82
C ALA A 184 4.48 16.87 -1.55
N GLU A 185 3.83 17.49 -2.53
CA GLU A 185 3.21 18.80 -2.37
C GLU A 185 1.73 18.74 -1.97
N MET A 186 1.18 17.53 -1.79
CA MET A 186 -0.26 17.33 -1.63
C MET A 186 -0.60 16.61 -0.33
N ILE A 187 -1.69 17.06 0.30
CA ILE A 187 -2.29 16.45 1.49
C ILE A 187 -3.70 16.01 1.16
N LEU A 188 -4.03 14.77 1.49
CA LEU A 188 -5.39 14.26 1.42
C LEU A 188 -6.09 14.52 2.75
N VAL A 189 -7.25 15.19 2.70
CA VAL A 189 -8.14 15.42 3.84
C VAL A 189 -9.40 14.59 3.64
N GLU A 190 -9.75 13.78 4.64
CA GLU A 190 -10.90 12.87 4.59
C GLU A 190 -11.81 13.04 5.80
N ASP A 191 -13.10 12.73 5.67
CA ASP A 191 -13.97 12.53 6.82
C ASP A 191 -13.41 11.39 7.69
N TYR A 192 -13.39 11.57 9.01
CA TYR A 192 -12.99 10.50 9.91
C TYR A 192 -14.02 9.37 9.88
N LEU A 193 -13.56 8.15 9.70
CA LEU A 193 -14.37 6.95 9.77
C LEU A 193 -14.32 6.37 11.19
N GLU A 194 -15.45 6.33 11.87
CA GLU A 194 -15.59 5.71 13.19
C GLU A 194 -15.60 4.19 13.08
N GLY A 195 -15.35 3.52 14.20
CA GLY A 195 -15.50 2.07 14.36
C GLY A 195 -14.19 1.32 14.48
N ILE A 196 -14.31 -0.01 14.53
CA ILE A 196 -13.16 -0.91 14.62
C ILE A 196 -12.47 -1.06 13.28
N GLU A 197 -11.18 -1.32 13.32
CA GLU A 197 -10.36 -1.50 12.12
C GLU A 197 -9.91 -2.94 11.97
N VAL A 198 -9.89 -3.43 10.74
CA VAL A 198 -9.38 -4.74 10.36
C VAL A 198 -8.42 -4.62 9.20
N ALA A 199 -7.49 -5.57 9.12
CA ALA A 199 -6.63 -5.76 7.97
C ALA A 199 -6.95 -7.08 7.28
N VAL A 200 -6.88 -7.09 5.96
CA VAL A 200 -7.12 -8.27 5.13
C VAL A 200 -5.86 -8.59 4.34
N GLU A 201 -5.47 -9.85 4.36
CA GLU A 201 -4.42 -10.38 3.50
C GLU A 201 -5.04 -11.32 2.47
N GLY A 202 -4.62 -11.20 1.21
CA GLY A 202 -5.15 -12.02 0.12
C GLY A 202 -4.18 -12.16 -1.04
N LEU A 203 -4.60 -12.99 -1.99
CA LEU A 203 -3.98 -13.14 -3.29
C LEU A 203 -5.03 -12.92 -4.37
N VAL A 204 -4.62 -12.27 -5.45
CA VAL A 204 -5.41 -12.21 -6.68
C VAL A 204 -4.76 -13.11 -7.70
N VAL A 205 -5.51 -14.05 -8.25
CA VAL A 205 -5.06 -15.01 -9.26
C VAL A 205 -5.99 -14.91 -10.45
N ARG A 206 -5.50 -14.47 -11.59
CA ARG A 206 -6.28 -14.27 -12.84
C ARG A 206 -7.52 -13.37 -12.64
N GLY A 207 -7.43 -12.41 -11.71
CA GLY A 207 -8.52 -11.50 -11.35
C GLY A 207 -9.50 -12.05 -10.31
N GLU A 208 -9.32 -13.29 -9.83
CA GLU A 208 -10.07 -13.85 -8.72
C GLU A 208 -9.38 -13.55 -7.39
N VAL A 209 -10.13 -13.00 -6.43
CA VAL A 209 -9.63 -12.62 -5.12
C VAL A 209 -9.79 -13.75 -4.13
N HIS A 210 -8.68 -14.20 -3.56
CA HIS A 210 -8.61 -15.22 -2.52
C HIS A 210 -8.18 -14.57 -1.21
N ILE A 211 -9.12 -14.40 -0.28
CA ILE A 211 -8.82 -13.86 1.05
C ILE A 211 -8.19 -14.97 1.90
N LEU A 212 -6.97 -14.77 2.32
CA LEU A 212 -6.18 -15.71 3.11
C LEU A 212 -6.43 -15.53 4.61
N ALA A 213 -6.50 -14.28 5.08
CA ALA A 213 -6.73 -13.98 6.48
C ALA A 213 -7.42 -12.62 6.66
N ILE A 214 -8.16 -12.51 7.77
CA ILE A 214 -8.63 -11.25 8.35
C ILE A 214 -7.93 -11.12 9.70
N PHE A 215 -7.32 -9.96 9.94
CA PHE A 215 -6.68 -9.61 11.20
C PHE A 215 -7.49 -8.54 11.91
N ASP A 216 -7.90 -8.81 13.12
CA ASP A 216 -8.47 -7.81 14.02
C ASP A 216 -7.35 -6.88 14.50
N LYS A 217 -7.63 -5.58 14.58
CA LYS A 217 -6.80 -4.57 15.26
C LYS A 217 -7.52 -4.18 16.56
N PRO A 218 -7.19 -4.83 17.69
CA PRO A 218 -7.97 -4.69 18.94
C PRO A 218 -7.76 -3.35 19.63
N ASP A 219 -6.67 -2.65 19.33
CA ASP A 219 -6.43 -1.34 19.92
C ASP A 219 -7.34 -0.28 19.28
N PRO A 220 -7.88 0.65 20.06
CA PRO A 220 -8.71 1.72 19.54
C PRO A 220 -7.82 2.65 18.69
N LEU A 221 -8.04 2.66 17.36
CA LEU A 221 -7.36 3.56 16.44
C LEU A 221 -8.20 4.84 16.27
N GLU A 222 -8.32 5.61 17.35
CA GLU A 222 -9.17 6.82 17.40
C GLU A 222 -8.41 8.11 17.12
N GLY A 223 -7.08 8.06 17.15
CA GLY A 223 -6.23 9.22 16.92
C GLY A 223 -5.78 9.91 18.24
N PRO A 224 -5.13 11.05 18.18
CA PRO A 224 -4.84 11.82 16.96
C PRO A 224 -3.87 11.12 15.99
N PHE A 225 -3.03 10.18 16.47
CA PHE A 225 -2.12 9.36 15.66
C PHE A 225 -2.62 7.93 15.62
N PHE A 226 -2.40 7.25 14.50
CA PHE A 226 -2.91 5.90 14.25
C PHE A 226 -1.75 4.89 14.28
N GLU A 227 -1.16 4.69 15.46
CA GLU A 227 -0.09 3.71 15.65
C GLU A 227 -0.69 2.31 15.83
N GLU A 228 -0.29 1.41 14.97
CA GLU A 228 -0.74 0.02 15.00
C GLU A 228 0.21 -0.80 15.86
N THR A 229 -0.32 -1.53 16.84
CA THR A 229 0.49 -2.28 17.81
C THR A 229 0.26 -3.79 17.72
N ILE A 230 -0.98 -4.25 17.58
CA ILE A 230 -1.36 -5.66 17.64
C ILE A 230 -2.28 -6.02 16.48
N TYR A 231 -1.97 -7.16 15.85
CA TYR A 231 -2.82 -7.83 14.86
C TYR A 231 -3.16 -9.23 15.37
N VAL A 232 -4.42 -9.59 15.32
CA VAL A 232 -4.92 -10.89 15.82
C VAL A 232 -5.62 -11.65 14.70
N THR A 233 -5.18 -12.86 14.41
CA THR A 233 -5.83 -13.78 13.48
C THR A 233 -5.91 -15.17 14.10
N PRO A 234 -6.93 -15.99 13.81
CA PRO A 234 -8.11 -15.66 13.00
C PRO A 234 -8.99 -14.59 13.65
N SER A 235 -9.72 -13.85 12.81
CA SER A 235 -10.64 -12.81 13.28
C SER A 235 -11.71 -13.39 14.22
N ARG A 236 -12.05 -12.62 15.25
CA ARG A 236 -13.11 -12.95 16.24
C ARG A 236 -14.44 -12.28 15.93
N LEU A 237 -14.52 -11.55 14.82
CA LEU A 237 -15.76 -10.95 14.36
C LEU A 237 -16.77 -12.03 13.97
N PRO A 238 -18.08 -11.75 14.05
CA PRO A 238 -19.10 -12.66 13.55
C PRO A 238 -18.89 -13.05 12.10
N ASP A 239 -19.20 -14.30 11.73
CA ASP A 239 -19.01 -14.82 10.36
C ASP A 239 -19.70 -13.95 9.31
N GLU A 240 -20.88 -13.41 9.61
CA GLU A 240 -21.59 -12.48 8.71
C GLU A 240 -20.77 -11.22 8.45
N THR A 241 -20.16 -10.63 9.47
CA THR A 241 -19.29 -9.46 9.33
C THR A 241 -18.03 -9.81 8.53
N GLN A 242 -17.40 -10.96 8.81
CA GLN A 242 -16.24 -11.42 8.06
C GLN A 242 -16.57 -11.64 6.58
N ASN A 243 -17.74 -12.21 6.26
CA ASN A 243 -18.16 -12.39 4.86
C ASN A 243 -18.33 -11.05 4.15
N ARG A 244 -18.94 -10.07 4.80
CA ARG A 244 -19.09 -8.71 4.27
C ARG A 244 -17.74 -8.01 4.06
N ILE A 245 -16.76 -8.21 4.97
CA ILE A 245 -15.38 -7.73 4.80
C ILE A 245 -14.76 -8.34 3.55
N ARG A 246 -14.92 -9.66 3.32
CA ARG A 246 -14.44 -10.35 2.12
C ARG A 246 -15.07 -9.80 0.85
N GLU A 247 -16.38 -9.54 0.87
CA GLU A 247 -17.13 -8.97 -0.24
C GLU A 247 -16.64 -7.56 -0.59
N GLU A 248 -16.53 -6.65 0.41
CA GLU A 248 -16.08 -5.28 0.18
C GLU A 248 -14.61 -5.23 -0.29
N THR A 249 -13.73 -6.07 0.27
CA THR A 249 -12.35 -6.22 -0.20
C THR A 249 -12.31 -6.69 -1.66
N THR A 250 -13.13 -7.67 -2.01
CA THR A 250 -13.23 -8.19 -3.38
C THR A 250 -13.74 -7.14 -4.35
N ARG A 251 -14.74 -6.35 -3.95
CA ARG A 251 -15.28 -5.24 -4.75
C ARG A 251 -14.21 -4.18 -4.98
N ALA A 252 -13.49 -3.77 -3.94
CA ALA A 252 -12.40 -2.79 -4.05
C ALA A 252 -11.27 -3.29 -4.97
N ALA A 253 -10.82 -4.54 -4.80
CA ALA A 253 -9.79 -5.14 -5.66
C ALA A 253 -10.21 -5.18 -7.15
N ARG A 254 -11.47 -5.46 -7.44
CA ARG A 254 -12.03 -5.43 -8.81
C ARG A 254 -12.12 -4.01 -9.35
N ALA A 255 -12.57 -3.04 -8.56
CA ALA A 255 -12.62 -1.63 -8.94
C ALA A 255 -11.25 -1.11 -9.35
N ILE A 256 -10.21 -1.44 -8.58
CA ILE A 256 -8.81 -1.10 -8.86
C ILE A 256 -8.25 -1.94 -10.02
N ARG A 257 -8.93 -3.01 -10.46
CA ARG A 257 -8.49 -3.94 -11.50
C ARG A 257 -7.24 -4.74 -11.15
N LEU A 258 -7.10 -5.15 -9.90
CA LEU A 258 -6.03 -6.07 -9.50
C LEU A 258 -6.18 -7.42 -10.21
N ARG A 259 -5.10 -8.04 -10.65
CA ARG A 259 -5.15 -9.24 -11.50
C ARG A 259 -4.29 -10.41 -11.03
N GLU A 260 -3.05 -10.16 -10.62
CA GLU A 260 -2.11 -11.24 -10.31
C GLU A 260 -1.13 -10.78 -9.24
N GLY A 261 -1.16 -11.37 -8.05
CA GLY A 261 -0.22 -11.05 -6.97
C GLY A 261 -0.90 -10.82 -5.63
N PRO A 262 -0.14 -10.40 -4.62
CA PRO A 262 -0.66 -10.18 -3.27
C PRO A 262 -1.57 -8.95 -3.18
N LEU A 263 -2.47 -9.00 -2.21
CA LEU A 263 -3.42 -7.97 -1.87
C LEU A 263 -3.43 -7.78 -0.35
N HIS A 264 -3.24 -6.55 0.08
CA HIS A 264 -3.52 -6.12 1.46
C HIS A 264 -4.58 -5.03 1.43
N ALA A 265 -5.57 -5.10 2.32
CA ALA A 265 -6.58 -4.06 2.46
C ALA A 265 -6.84 -3.73 3.93
N GLU A 266 -7.18 -2.49 4.21
CA GLU A 266 -7.61 -2.02 5.53
C GLU A 266 -9.03 -1.48 5.44
N LEU A 267 -9.87 -1.89 6.39
CA LEU A 267 -11.29 -1.53 6.41
C LEU A 267 -11.72 -1.12 7.82
N ARG A 268 -12.68 -0.19 7.90
CA ARG A 268 -13.37 0.14 9.15
C ARG A 268 -14.82 -0.29 9.13
N ILE A 269 -15.28 -0.75 10.30
CA ILE A 269 -16.64 -1.19 10.54
C ILE A 269 -17.21 -0.33 11.68
N ASN A 270 -18.24 0.47 11.39
CA ASN A 270 -18.89 1.28 12.41
C ASN A 270 -19.95 0.47 13.19
N ASP A 271 -20.54 1.08 14.22
CA ASP A 271 -21.55 0.44 15.08
C ASP A 271 -22.84 0.07 14.33
N ALA A 272 -23.13 0.73 13.20
CA ALA A 272 -24.23 0.36 12.31
C ALA A 272 -23.88 -0.84 11.40
N GLY A 273 -22.66 -1.35 11.50
CA GLY A 273 -22.16 -2.45 10.66
C GLY A 273 -21.80 -2.01 9.24
N GLU A 274 -21.71 -0.72 8.94
CA GLU A 274 -21.24 -0.25 7.64
C GLU A 274 -19.74 -0.47 7.52
N ILE A 275 -19.30 -1.02 6.38
CA ILE A 275 -17.90 -1.33 6.10
C ILE A 275 -17.39 -0.35 5.06
N ARG A 276 -16.23 0.25 5.31
CA ARG A 276 -15.58 1.20 4.42
C ARG A 276 -14.10 0.88 4.27
N VAL A 277 -13.63 0.89 3.04
CA VAL A 277 -12.22 0.67 2.71
C VAL A 277 -11.41 1.92 3.06
N ILE A 278 -10.35 1.72 3.85
CA ILE A 278 -9.40 2.78 4.22
C ILE A 278 -8.22 2.80 3.26
N ASP A 279 -7.63 1.64 3.00
CA ASP A 279 -6.45 1.52 2.13
C ASP A 279 -6.43 0.17 1.42
N VAL A 280 -5.77 0.13 0.26
CA VAL A 280 -5.50 -1.10 -0.49
C VAL A 280 -4.09 -1.02 -1.06
N ALA A 281 -3.29 -2.05 -0.84
CA ALA A 281 -1.96 -2.18 -1.39
C ALA A 281 -1.83 -3.46 -2.23
N SER A 282 -1.16 -3.37 -3.37
CA SER A 282 -0.85 -4.51 -4.26
C SER A 282 0.42 -5.26 -3.81
N ARG A 283 0.54 -5.46 -2.51
CA ARG A 283 1.61 -6.21 -1.82
C ARG A 283 1.05 -6.91 -0.59
N SER A 284 1.85 -7.77 0.00
CA SER A 284 1.50 -8.41 1.26
C SER A 284 1.49 -7.43 2.45
N ILE A 285 0.73 -7.77 3.50
CA ILE A 285 0.64 -7.02 4.76
C ILE A 285 2.02 -6.76 5.37
N GLY A 286 2.15 -5.61 6.05
CA GLY A 286 3.33 -5.23 6.82
C GLY A 286 3.49 -6.00 8.15
N GLY A 287 4.42 -5.53 9.00
CA GLY A 287 4.56 -5.97 10.39
C GLY A 287 4.90 -7.46 10.58
N LYS A 288 5.34 -8.17 9.54
CA LYS A 288 5.57 -9.64 9.54
C LYS A 288 4.30 -10.48 9.81
N CYS A 289 3.11 -9.89 9.67
CA CYS A 289 1.84 -10.56 9.96
C CYS A 289 1.62 -11.82 9.13
N SER A 290 2.08 -11.84 7.86
CA SER A 290 2.01 -13.03 7.00
C SER A 290 2.75 -14.26 7.61
N GLY A 291 3.75 -14.03 8.46
CA GLY A 291 4.47 -15.11 9.15
C GLY A 291 3.67 -15.83 10.24
N ALA A 292 2.51 -15.29 10.61
CA ALA A 292 1.57 -15.95 11.53
C ALA A 292 0.59 -16.88 10.81
N LEU A 293 0.59 -16.91 9.48
CA LEU A 293 -0.31 -17.72 8.68
C LEU A 293 0.32 -19.08 8.40
N GLU A 294 -0.42 -20.14 8.67
CA GLU A 294 -0.07 -21.50 8.31
C GLU A 294 -0.98 -21.96 7.16
N PHE A 295 -0.38 -22.36 6.06
CA PHE A 295 -1.11 -22.90 4.92
C PHE A 295 -1.00 -24.43 4.99
N GLY A 296 -2.15 -25.10 5.09
CA GLY A 296 -2.20 -26.56 5.01
C GLY A 296 -1.65 -27.02 3.65
N GLY A 297 -0.57 -27.82 3.66
CA GLY A 297 0.02 -28.44 2.48
C GLY A 297 -0.75 -29.67 2.00
#